data_68469ccfd62ee4cbca679c6ac04c4456
#
_entry.id   68469ccfd62ee4cbca679c6ac04c4456
#
_cell.length_a   1.000
_cell.length_b   1.000
_cell.length_c   1.000
_cell.angle_alpha   90.00
_cell.angle_beta   90.00
_cell.angle_gamma   90.00
#
_symmetry.space_group_name_H-M   'P 1'
#
loop_
_entity.id
_entity.type
_entity.pdbx_description
1 polymer ?
#
loop_
_entity_poly.entity_id
_entity_poly.type
_entity_poly.pdbx_seq_one_letter_code
_entity_poly.pdbx_strand_id
1 'polypeptide(L)'
;TTGCAGSLSARRDMRPIMLAARSLSSRPLGQARHELSTVVDRWTPQQGFIRAWGGWANSTLALAQLQSSIGFTVPSFKARAAILFEEVGVALARADEKSLADLVTPSCLRSMLPALKARPRGQRHSWTSHGVTASIKQIRLAHAKQTGGEEQRRYAQVTCVVDAAMVYEISGAGETASTGSSEAPHQLCDVWVYERALGDGGSWRLKERLGTLSELQQTSQPNGTGSAQG
;
A
#
# COMPACT_ATOMS: atom_id res chain seq x y z
N THR A 1 12.57 -55.23 -26.75
CA THR A 1 11.22 -55.46 -26.26
C THR A 1 10.76 -54.21 -25.51
N THR A 2 9.91 -53.55 -26.15
CA THR A 2 9.19 -52.30 -25.99
C THR A 2 8.39 -52.24 -24.71
N GLY A 3 8.57 -51.15 -23.95
CA GLY A 3 7.72 -50.76 -22.81
C GLY A 3 7.17 -49.36 -23.00
N CYS A 4 5.86 -49.28 -23.20
CA CYS A 4 5.10 -48.05 -23.34
C CYS A 4 5.03 -47.28 -22.02
N ALA A 5 5.46 -46.01 -22.04
CA ALA A 5 5.26 -45.06 -20.97
C ALA A 5 3.87 -44.43 -21.10
N GLY A 6 3.00 -44.67 -20.12
CA GLY A 6 1.71 -44.03 -20.00
C GLY A 6 1.87 -42.62 -19.38
N SER A 7 1.51 -41.62 -20.17
CA SER A 7 1.40 -40.24 -19.76
C SER A 7 0.14 -40.07 -18.93
N LEU A 8 0.28 -39.92 -17.62
CA LEU A 8 -0.80 -39.46 -16.71
C LEU A 8 -0.81 -37.93 -16.67
N SER A 9 -1.67 -37.38 -17.53
CA SER A 9 -2.06 -35.98 -17.50
C SER A 9 -2.88 -35.69 -16.22
N ALA A 10 -2.22 -35.18 -15.19
CA ALA A 10 -2.89 -34.64 -14.02
C ALA A 10 -3.50 -33.27 -14.36
N ARG A 11 -4.73 -33.27 -14.85
CA ARG A 11 -5.56 -32.04 -14.87
C ARG A 11 -5.82 -31.63 -13.43
N ARG A 12 -5.09 -30.64 -12.95
CA ARG A 12 -5.45 -29.91 -11.74
C ARG A 12 -6.69 -29.08 -12.04
N ASP A 13 -7.83 -29.53 -11.53
CA ASP A 13 -9.05 -28.74 -11.43
C ASP A 13 -8.77 -27.49 -10.59
N MET A 14 -8.49 -26.39 -11.26
CA MET A 14 -8.58 -25.09 -10.66
C MET A 14 -10.05 -24.75 -10.49
N ARG A 15 -10.64 -25.16 -9.37
CA ARG A 15 -11.93 -24.60 -8.95
C ARG A 15 -11.74 -23.13 -8.67
N PRO A 16 -12.51 -22.23 -9.31
CA PRO A 16 -12.49 -20.83 -8.94
C PRO A 16 -13.00 -20.74 -7.51
N ILE A 17 -12.14 -20.25 -6.60
CA ILE A 17 -12.57 -19.83 -5.26
C ILE A 17 -13.52 -18.67 -5.50
N MET A 18 -14.82 -18.97 -5.48
CA MET A 18 -15.85 -17.96 -5.37
C MET A 18 -15.59 -17.20 -4.08
N LEU A 19 -15.00 -16.00 -4.19
CA LEU A 19 -15.04 -15.01 -3.13
C LEU A 19 -16.51 -14.74 -2.86
N ALA A 20 -17.02 -15.29 -1.75
CA ALA A 20 -18.30 -14.91 -1.21
C ALA A 20 -18.25 -13.39 -1.02
N ALA A 21 -19.01 -12.68 -1.84
CA ALA A 21 -19.25 -11.26 -1.70
C ALA A 21 -19.90 -11.06 -0.31
N ARG A 22 -19.06 -10.81 0.70
CA ARG A 22 -19.55 -10.37 1.99
C ARG A 22 -20.23 -9.03 1.74
N SER A 23 -21.55 -9.04 1.94
CA SER A 23 -22.40 -7.89 2.07
C SER A 23 -21.64 -6.69 2.62
N LEU A 24 -21.33 -5.73 1.75
CA LEU A 24 -20.84 -4.42 2.14
C LEU A 24 -21.97 -3.78 2.96
N SER A 25 -21.87 -3.90 4.27
CA SER A 25 -22.70 -3.17 5.20
C SER A 25 -22.67 -1.70 4.80
N SER A 26 -23.83 -1.20 4.37
CA SER A 26 -24.04 0.20 4.03
C SER A 26 -23.83 1.04 5.30
N ARG A 27 -22.58 1.42 5.58
CA ARG A 27 -22.27 2.39 6.61
C ARG A 27 -22.77 3.75 6.16
N PRO A 28 -23.46 4.49 7.04
CA PRO A 28 -23.95 5.82 6.69
C PRO A 28 -22.79 6.73 6.24
N LEU A 29 -22.98 7.40 5.12
CA LEU A 29 -22.05 8.33 4.45
C LEU A 29 -21.70 9.59 5.26
N GLY A 30 -22.03 9.65 6.56
CA GLY A 30 -21.96 10.84 7.39
C GLY A 30 -20.90 10.86 8.50
N GLN A 31 -20.19 9.75 8.75
CA GLN A 31 -19.12 9.80 9.76
C GLN A 31 -17.87 10.44 9.17
N ALA A 32 -17.52 11.63 9.68
CA ALA A 32 -16.24 12.25 9.40
C ALA A 32 -15.11 11.22 9.59
N ARG A 33 -14.46 10.82 8.49
CA ARG A 33 -13.39 9.83 8.53
C ARG A 33 -12.18 10.49 9.14
N HIS A 34 -11.97 10.26 10.43
CA HIS A 34 -10.81 10.79 11.14
C HIS A 34 -9.53 10.14 10.61
N GLU A 35 -8.50 10.94 10.48
CA GLU A 35 -7.15 10.54 10.09
C GLU A 35 -6.12 11.38 10.83
N LEU A 36 -4.87 10.91 10.89
CA LEU A 36 -3.75 11.77 11.30
C LEU A 36 -3.43 12.76 10.17
N SER A 37 -3.05 13.99 10.54
CA SER A 37 -2.66 15.00 9.56
C SER A 37 -1.43 14.62 8.76
N THR A 38 -0.49 13.90 9.38
CA THR A 38 0.83 13.57 8.80
C THR A 38 1.22 12.12 9.02
N VAL A 39 2.22 11.65 8.27
CA VAL A 39 2.96 10.43 8.56
C VAL A 39 3.91 10.70 9.73
N VAL A 40 3.81 9.85 10.76
CA VAL A 40 4.63 9.96 11.97
C VAL A 40 5.99 9.34 11.74
N ASP A 41 7.05 10.09 12.01
CA ASP A 41 8.45 9.62 11.91
C ASP A 41 8.71 8.89 10.59
N ARG A 42 8.62 9.66 9.48
CA ARG A 42 8.74 9.14 8.10
C ARG A 42 9.97 8.26 7.94
N TRP A 43 9.77 7.03 7.54
CA TRP A 43 10.83 6.07 7.32
C TRP A 43 11.73 6.47 6.14
N THR A 44 13.05 6.29 6.31
CA THR A 44 14.05 6.47 5.25
C THR A 44 14.98 5.27 5.19
N PRO A 45 15.42 4.81 4.01
CA PRO A 45 16.25 3.60 3.86
C PRO A 45 17.63 3.70 4.53
N GLN A 46 18.17 4.92 4.62
CA GLN A 46 19.52 5.18 5.14
C GLN A 46 19.46 5.90 6.50
N GLN A 47 18.92 5.21 7.51
CA GLN A 47 18.98 5.74 8.86
C GLN A 47 20.32 5.34 9.50
N GLY A 48 21.04 6.31 10.07
CA GLY A 48 22.24 6.02 10.86
C GLY A 48 21.92 5.04 12.00
N PHE A 49 22.93 4.29 12.48
CA PHE A 49 22.79 3.17 13.42
C PHE A 49 21.92 3.52 14.65
N ILE A 50 22.16 4.68 15.27
CA ILE A 50 21.41 5.12 16.48
C ILE A 50 19.92 5.32 16.15
N ARG A 51 19.60 5.92 15.00
CA ARG A 51 18.23 6.17 14.57
C ARG A 51 17.51 4.87 14.16
N ALA A 52 18.23 3.97 13.52
CA ALA A 52 17.72 2.64 13.18
C ALA A 52 17.38 1.83 14.43
N TRP A 53 18.26 1.86 15.45
CA TRP A 53 18.04 1.18 16.73
C TRP A 53 16.82 1.73 17.48
N GLY A 54 16.74 3.07 17.66
CA GLY A 54 15.56 3.72 18.27
C GLY A 54 14.29 3.44 17.49
N GLY A 55 14.37 3.44 16.18
CA GLY A 55 13.25 3.09 15.28
C GLY A 55 12.78 1.65 15.47
N TRP A 56 13.70 0.71 15.63
CA TRP A 56 13.40 -0.70 15.92
C TRP A 56 12.73 -0.88 17.29
N ALA A 57 13.28 -0.29 18.34
CA ALA A 57 12.73 -0.38 19.69
C ALA A 57 11.29 0.17 19.76
N ASN A 58 11.05 1.34 19.17
CA ASN A 58 9.71 1.92 19.09
C ASN A 58 8.74 1.06 18.27
N SER A 59 9.20 0.42 17.20
CA SER A 59 8.38 -0.50 16.40
C SER A 59 8.03 -1.76 17.17
N THR A 60 8.94 -2.27 18.01
CA THR A 60 8.71 -3.46 18.83
C THR A 60 7.67 -3.17 19.92
N LEU A 61 7.75 -2.02 20.60
CA LEU A 61 6.75 -1.59 21.57
C LEU A 61 5.38 -1.37 20.92
N ALA A 62 5.36 -0.69 19.78
CA ALA A 62 4.13 -0.47 19.02
C ALA A 62 3.50 -1.79 18.57
N LEU A 63 4.30 -2.76 18.13
CA LEU A 63 3.84 -4.09 17.76
C LEU A 63 3.17 -4.81 18.95
N ALA A 64 3.81 -4.82 20.13
CA ALA A 64 3.26 -5.44 21.32
C ALA A 64 1.92 -4.81 21.73
N GLN A 65 1.80 -3.48 21.65
CA GLN A 65 0.54 -2.78 21.92
C GLN A 65 -0.54 -3.09 20.89
N LEU A 66 -0.20 -3.21 19.60
CA LEU A 66 -1.16 -3.58 18.56
C LEU A 66 -1.63 -5.03 18.70
N GLN A 67 -0.74 -5.94 19.09
CA GLN A 67 -1.10 -7.33 19.36
C GLN A 67 -2.15 -7.43 20.48
N SER A 68 -1.93 -6.70 21.58
CA SER A 68 -2.85 -6.71 22.72
C SER A 68 -4.17 -5.98 22.46
N SER A 69 -4.16 -4.87 21.69
CA SER A 69 -5.34 -4.01 21.52
C SER A 69 -6.27 -4.45 20.39
N ILE A 70 -5.75 -4.97 19.30
CA ILE A 70 -6.52 -5.31 18.10
C ILE A 70 -6.22 -6.70 17.52
N GLY A 71 -5.45 -7.54 18.23
CA GLY A 71 -5.05 -8.86 17.73
C GLY A 71 -4.17 -8.78 16.47
N PHE A 72 -3.35 -7.73 16.34
CA PHE A 72 -2.49 -7.54 15.18
C PHE A 72 -1.49 -8.69 15.03
N THR A 73 -1.40 -9.26 13.84
CA THR A 73 -0.33 -10.20 13.51
C THR A 73 0.37 -9.75 12.23
N VAL A 74 1.70 -9.90 12.21
CA VAL A 74 2.53 -9.52 11.06
C VAL A 74 2.09 -10.25 9.78
N PRO A 75 1.83 -11.58 9.78
CA PRO A 75 1.39 -12.28 8.57
C PRO A 75 0.05 -11.78 8.05
N SER A 76 -0.95 -11.60 8.94
CA SER A 76 -2.28 -11.11 8.54
C SER A 76 -2.20 -9.69 7.98
N PHE A 77 -1.37 -8.82 8.57
CA PHE A 77 -1.18 -7.47 8.06
C PHE A 77 -0.50 -7.47 6.69
N LYS A 78 0.57 -8.26 6.49
CA LYS A 78 1.24 -8.37 5.18
C LYS A 78 0.28 -8.83 4.08
N ALA A 79 -0.54 -9.83 4.36
CA ALA A 79 -1.57 -10.28 3.42
C ALA A 79 -2.58 -9.16 3.12
N ARG A 80 -3.04 -8.42 4.13
CA ARG A 80 -3.95 -7.28 3.93
C ARG A 80 -3.30 -6.14 3.16
N ALA A 81 -2.02 -5.83 3.42
CA ALA A 81 -1.28 -4.79 2.71
C ALA A 81 -1.13 -5.12 1.22
N ALA A 82 -0.86 -6.39 0.88
CA ALA A 82 -0.81 -6.85 -0.51
C ALA A 82 -2.17 -6.69 -1.21
N ILE A 83 -3.25 -7.11 -0.57
CA ILE A 83 -4.62 -6.95 -1.09
C ILE A 83 -4.95 -5.46 -1.29
N LEU A 84 -4.63 -4.59 -0.31
CA LEU A 84 -4.86 -3.15 -0.42
C LEU A 84 -4.09 -2.53 -1.58
N PHE A 85 -2.86 -2.98 -1.83
CA PHE A 85 -2.07 -2.52 -2.97
C PHE A 85 -2.79 -2.81 -4.29
N GLU A 86 -3.28 -4.04 -4.47
CA GLU A 86 -4.02 -4.45 -5.66
C GLU A 86 -5.35 -3.69 -5.79
N GLU A 87 -6.15 -3.61 -4.71
CA GLU A 87 -7.43 -2.91 -4.70
C GLU A 87 -7.27 -1.42 -5.06
N VAL A 88 -6.24 -0.75 -4.49
CA VAL A 88 -5.94 0.66 -4.79
C VAL A 88 -5.48 0.82 -6.24
N GLY A 89 -4.61 -0.06 -6.75
CA GLY A 89 -4.15 -0.04 -8.14
C GLY A 89 -5.29 -0.15 -9.13
N VAL A 90 -6.20 -1.10 -8.92
CA VAL A 90 -7.40 -1.31 -9.76
C VAL A 90 -8.35 -0.11 -9.66
N ALA A 91 -8.61 0.41 -8.46
CA ALA A 91 -9.49 1.56 -8.28
C ALA A 91 -8.91 2.83 -8.91
N LEU A 92 -7.60 3.04 -8.80
CA LEU A 92 -6.87 4.10 -9.50
C LEU A 92 -7.00 3.96 -11.02
N ALA A 93 -6.76 2.76 -11.57
CA ALA A 93 -6.87 2.53 -13.00
C ALA A 93 -8.28 2.87 -13.52
N ARG A 94 -9.32 2.51 -12.79
CA ARG A 94 -10.73 2.76 -13.14
C ARG A 94 -11.20 4.18 -12.83
N ALA A 95 -10.38 5.00 -12.18
CA ALA A 95 -10.77 6.31 -11.63
C ALA A 95 -12.02 6.21 -10.71
N ASP A 96 -12.13 5.11 -9.96
CA ASP A 96 -13.25 4.87 -9.05
C ASP A 96 -13.03 5.58 -7.72
N GLU A 97 -13.45 6.85 -7.66
CA GLU A 97 -13.33 7.70 -6.46
C GLU A 97 -14.04 7.09 -5.24
N LYS A 98 -15.16 6.38 -5.47
CA LYS A 98 -15.95 5.79 -4.39
C LYS A 98 -15.17 4.64 -3.73
N SER A 99 -14.65 3.71 -4.51
CA SER A 99 -13.82 2.62 -4.00
C SER A 99 -12.55 3.16 -3.35
N LEU A 100 -11.87 4.14 -3.96
CA LEU A 100 -10.70 4.79 -3.38
C LEU A 100 -11.01 5.41 -2.03
N ALA A 101 -12.17 6.05 -1.85
CA ALA A 101 -12.54 6.65 -0.58
C ALA A 101 -12.63 5.62 0.57
N ASP A 102 -12.83 4.34 0.29
CA ASP A 102 -12.83 3.27 1.29
C ASP A 102 -11.43 2.69 1.56
N LEU A 103 -10.57 2.71 0.54
CA LEU A 103 -9.25 2.09 0.57
C LEU A 103 -8.14 3.04 1.06
N VAL A 104 -8.30 4.35 0.88
CA VAL A 104 -7.30 5.34 1.24
C VAL A 104 -7.82 6.31 2.29
N THR A 105 -6.91 7.03 2.96
CA THR A 105 -7.32 8.11 3.88
C THR A 105 -7.80 9.35 3.11
N PRO A 106 -8.62 10.22 3.71
CA PRO A 106 -9.11 11.45 3.05
C PRO A 106 -8.01 12.35 2.51
N SER A 107 -6.87 12.47 3.20
CA SER A 107 -5.72 13.26 2.73
C SER A 107 -5.07 12.63 1.51
N CYS A 108 -4.89 11.30 1.51
CA CYS A 108 -4.35 10.57 0.39
C CYS A 108 -5.29 10.66 -0.84
N LEU A 109 -6.59 10.53 -0.65
CA LEU A 109 -7.57 10.72 -1.72
C LEU A 109 -7.45 12.11 -2.34
N ARG A 110 -7.43 13.17 -1.50
CA ARG A 110 -7.28 14.54 -2.00
C ARG A 110 -6.04 14.75 -2.85
N SER A 111 -4.92 14.10 -2.52
CA SER A 111 -3.68 14.18 -3.30
C SER A 111 -3.78 13.48 -4.66
N MET A 112 -4.61 12.44 -4.78
CA MET A 112 -4.79 11.66 -6.00
C MET A 112 -5.81 12.27 -6.97
N LEU A 113 -6.83 12.96 -6.45
CA LEU A 113 -7.95 13.48 -7.24
C LEU A 113 -7.53 14.39 -8.41
N PRO A 114 -6.55 15.31 -8.29
CA PRO A 114 -6.15 16.15 -9.43
C PRO A 114 -5.65 15.32 -10.61
N ALA A 115 -4.81 14.30 -10.35
CA ALA A 115 -4.29 13.41 -11.39
C ALA A 115 -5.39 12.57 -12.05
N LEU A 116 -6.37 12.10 -11.26
CA LEU A 116 -7.52 11.36 -11.79
C LEU A 116 -8.39 12.23 -12.69
N LYS A 117 -8.66 13.48 -12.27
CA LYS A 117 -9.48 14.44 -13.04
C LYS A 117 -8.79 14.97 -14.30
N ALA A 118 -7.45 14.99 -14.31
CA ALA A 118 -6.67 15.42 -15.47
C ALA A 118 -6.60 14.36 -16.57
N ARG A 119 -7.12 13.16 -16.38
CA ARG A 119 -7.12 12.10 -17.40
C ARG A 119 -7.92 12.50 -18.63
N PRO A 120 -7.40 12.28 -19.84
CA PRO A 120 -8.13 12.53 -21.08
C PRO A 120 -9.40 11.68 -21.16
N ARG A 121 -10.47 12.31 -21.68
CA ARG A 121 -11.73 11.60 -21.89
C ARG A 121 -11.56 10.50 -22.94
N GLY A 122 -12.15 9.32 -22.69
CA GLY A 122 -12.10 8.20 -23.61
C GLY A 122 -10.87 7.30 -23.46
N GLN A 123 -9.91 7.66 -22.63
CA GLN A 123 -8.83 6.73 -22.24
C GLN A 123 -9.35 5.71 -21.23
N ARG A 124 -8.98 4.44 -21.45
CA ARG A 124 -9.18 3.34 -20.51
C ARG A 124 -7.84 2.96 -19.94
N HIS A 125 -7.80 2.82 -18.64
CA HIS A 125 -6.60 2.39 -17.92
C HIS A 125 -6.87 1.03 -17.29
N SER A 126 -5.94 0.11 -17.43
CA SER A 126 -5.97 -1.19 -16.75
C SER A 126 -4.76 -1.36 -15.84
N TRP A 127 -4.94 -2.09 -14.77
CA TRP A 127 -3.92 -2.44 -13.81
C TRP A 127 -4.01 -3.92 -13.48
N THR A 128 -2.90 -4.61 -13.59
CA THR A 128 -2.77 -6.01 -13.17
C THR A 128 -1.47 -6.14 -12.38
N SER A 129 -1.49 -6.81 -11.25
CA SER A 129 -0.30 -7.09 -10.44
C SER A 129 -0.21 -8.57 -10.09
N HIS A 130 1.02 -9.05 -9.96
CA HIS A 130 1.33 -10.44 -9.64
C HIS A 130 2.43 -10.50 -8.60
N GLY A 131 2.39 -11.54 -7.75
CA GLY A 131 3.44 -11.80 -6.78
C GLY A 131 3.60 -10.67 -5.74
N VAL A 132 2.52 -9.97 -5.41
CA VAL A 132 2.57 -8.85 -4.47
C VAL A 132 2.99 -9.34 -3.10
N THR A 133 4.08 -8.78 -2.59
CA THR A 133 4.58 -9.04 -1.24
C THR A 133 4.78 -7.75 -0.47
N ALA A 134 4.59 -7.80 0.84
CA ALA A 134 4.79 -6.65 1.71
C ALA A 134 5.82 -6.95 2.80
N SER A 135 6.79 -6.08 2.96
CA SER A 135 7.83 -6.14 3.99
C SER A 135 7.69 -4.96 4.95
N ILE A 136 7.34 -5.22 6.22
CA ILE A 136 7.21 -4.17 7.24
C ILE A 136 8.59 -3.59 7.55
N LYS A 137 8.71 -2.27 7.47
CA LYS A 137 9.93 -1.53 7.81
C LYS A 137 9.79 -0.77 9.13
N GLN A 138 8.57 -0.32 9.45
CA GLN A 138 8.35 0.50 10.62
C GLN A 138 6.90 0.37 11.10
N ILE A 139 6.70 0.39 12.42
CA ILE A 139 5.39 0.48 13.07
C ILE A 139 5.42 1.67 14.02
N ARG A 140 4.38 2.51 14.00
CA ARG A 140 4.23 3.67 14.88
C ARG A 140 2.82 3.75 15.44
N LEU A 141 2.74 4.17 16.67
CA LEU A 141 1.49 4.58 17.29
C LEU A 141 1.49 6.09 17.48
N ALA A 142 0.38 6.71 17.21
CA ALA A 142 0.23 8.14 17.34
C ALA A 142 -1.14 8.49 17.92
N HIS A 143 -1.21 9.70 18.48
CA HIS A 143 -2.42 10.26 19.05
C HIS A 143 -2.80 11.51 18.26
N ALA A 144 -4.04 11.59 17.80
CA ALA A 144 -4.56 12.86 17.30
C ALA A 144 -4.94 13.74 18.49
N LYS A 145 -4.38 14.96 18.54
CA LYS A 145 -4.87 15.99 19.44
C LYS A 145 -6.18 16.50 18.86
N GLN A 146 -7.27 16.28 19.55
CA GLN A 146 -8.56 16.86 19.17
C GLN A 146 -8.73 18.19 19.86
N THR A 147 -9.06 19.23 19.07
CA THR A 147 -9.39 20.57 19.59
C THR A 147 -10.80 20.46 20.18
N GLY A 148 -10.95 20.56 21.51
CA GLY A 148 -12.28 20.58 22.13
C GLY A 148 -12.52 19.60 23.28
N GLY A 149 -11.48 18.92 23.79
CA GLY A 149 -11.59 18.12 25.03
C GLY A 149 -12.22 16.73 24.86
N GLU A 150 -12.45 16.28 23.63
CA GLU A 150 -12.90 14.92 23.35
C GLU A 150 -11.77 13.90 23.42
N GLU A 151 -12.16 12.64 23.56
CA GLU A 151 -11.29 11.50 23.76
C GLU A 151 -10.16 11.42 22.72
N GLN A 152 -8.94 11.31 23.18
CA GLN A 152 -7.74 11.30 22.36
C GLN A 152 -7.71 10.04 21.48
N ARG A 153 -7.97 10.20 20.19
CA ARG A 153 -7.99 9.05 19.26
C ARG A 153 -6.59 8.55 18.98
N ARG A 154 -6.43 7.23 19.05
CA ARG A 154 -5.18 6.56 18.75
C ARG A 154 -5.19 6.00 17.33
N TYR A 155 -4.03 6.04 16.70
CA TYR A 155 -3.81 5.53 15.35
C TYR A 155 -2.56 4.65 15.32
N ALA A 156 -2.61 3.64 14.46
CA ALA A 156 -1.43 2.88 14.07
C ALA A 156 -1.05 3.25 12.65
N GLN A 157 0.24 3.48 12.41
CA GLN A 157 0.82 3.60 11.08
C GLN A 157 1.86 2.51 10.87
N VAL A 158 1.82 1.85 9.72
CA VAL A 158 2.76 0.80 9.34
C VAL A 158 3.34 1.15 7.98
N THR A 159 4.67 1.30 7.93
CA THR A 159 5.39 1.50 6.69
C THR A 159 5.88 0.17 6.14
N CYS A 160 5.55 -0.10 4.88
CA CYS A 160 5.97 -1.30 4.16
C CYS A 160 6.71 -0.95 2.89
N VAL A 161 7.68 -1.79 2.53
CA VAL A 161 8.10 -1.94 1.14
C VAL A 161 7.18 -2.98 0.52
N VAL A 162 6.56 -2.62 -0.59
CA VAL A 162 5.70 -3.49 -1.39
C VAL A 162 6.42 -3.81 -2.69
N ASP A 163 6.68 -5.09 -2.91
CA ASP A 163 7.28 -5.61 -4.14
C ASP A 163 6.19 -6.28 -4.97
N ALA A 164 6.12 -5.96 -6.26
CA ALA A 164 5.13 -6.50 -7.18
C ALA A 164 5.65 -6.50 -8.62
N ALA A 165 5.22 -7.48 -9.39
CA ALA A 165 5.30 -7.44 -10.85
C ALA A 165 3.99 -6.87 -11.40
N MET A 166 4.03 -5.77 -12.15
CA MET A 166 2.82 -5.11 -12.61
C MET A 166 2.80 -4.85 -14.12
N VAL A 167 1.60 -4.82 -14.66
CA VAL A 167 1.29 -4.35 -16.00
C VAL A 167 0.29 -3.22 -15.88
N TYR A 168 0.61 -2.06 -16.42
CA TYR A 168 -0.27 -0.91 -16.50
C TYR A 168 -0.44 -0.51 -17.95
N GLU A 169 -1.67 -0.47 -18.42
CA GLU A 169 -1.99 -0.18 -19.81
C GLU A 169 -2.95 1.01 -19.91
N ILE A 170 -2.70 1.84 -20.89
CA ILE A 170 -3.57 2.94 -21.30
C ILE A 170 -3.99 2.65 -22.73
N SER A 171 -5.30 2.65 -23.00
CA SER A 171 -5.86 2.42 -24.32
C SER A 171 -6.97 3.42 -24.63
N GLY A 172 -7.11 3.80 -25.89
CA GLY A 172 -8.15 4.72 -26.38
C GLY A 172 -7.57 6.03 -26.94
N ALA A 173 -8.41 6.83 -27.61
CA ALA A 173 -8.05 8.11 -28.24
C ALA A 173 -6.87 8.06 -29.25
N GLY A 174 -6.60 6.89 -29.85
CA GLY A 174 -5.51 6.73 -30.84
C GLY A 174 -4.13 6.45 -30.23
N GLU A 175 -4.01 6.46 -28.92
CA GLU A 175 -2.78 6.11 -28.21
C GLU A 175 -2.94 4.80 -27.43
N THR A 176 -1.93 3.95 -27.52
CA THR A 176 -1.78 2.79 -26.65
C THR A 176 -0.41 2.90 -25.99
N ALA A 177 -0.38 3.04 -24.68
CA ALA A 177 0.84 3.04 -23.90
C ALA A 177 0.76 1.94 -22.84
N SER A 178 1.85 1.21 -22.64
CA SER A 178 1.93 0.21 -21.58
C SER A 178 3.22 0.33 -20.80
N THR A 179 3.15 0.02 -19.50
CA THR A 179 4.30 -0.18 -18.64
C THR A 179 4.32 -1.64 -18.23
N GLY A 180 5.30 -2.37 -18.72
CA GLY A 180 5.33 -3.82 -18.65
C GLY A 180 4.42 -4.50 -19.68
N SER A 181 4.53 -5.81 -19.77
CA SER A 181 3.65 -6.69 -20.54
C SER A 181 3.38 -7.96 -19.73
N SER A 182 2.44 -8.79 -20.18
CA SER A 182 2.19 -10.09 -19.54
C SER A 182 3.42 -11.01 -19.54
N GLU A 183 4.29 -10.87 -20.55
CA GLU A 183 5.53 -11.66 -20.68
C GLU A 183 6.71 -11.01 -19.93
N ALA A 184 6.74 -9.69 -19.83
CA ALA A 184 7.77 -8.91 -19.15
C ALA A 184 7.14 -7.83 -18.26
N PRO A 185 6.55 -8.20 -17.11
CA PRO A 185 5.92 -7.24 -16.22
C PRO A 185 6.96 -6.31 -15.59
N HIS A 186 6.57 -5.06 -15.38
CA HIS A 186 7.40 -4.08 -14.70
C HIS A 186 7.57 -4.43 -13.22
N GLN A 187 8.80 -4.53 -12.75
CA GLN A 187 9.09 -4.76 -11.33
C GLN A 187 8.97 -3.46 -10.57
N LEU A 188 8.07 -3.43 -9.61
CA LEU A 188 7.82 -2.28 -8.74
C LEU A 188 8.28 -2.61 -7.32
N CYS A 189 9.00 -1.67 -6.71
CA CYS A 189 9.40 -1.74 -5.32
C CYS A 189 9.07 -0.39 -4.65
N ASP A 190 7.88 -0.27 -4.11
CA ASP A 190 7.31 0.96 -3.57
C ASP A 190 7.25 0.96 -2.05
N VAL A 191 7.35 2.15 -1.47
CA VAL A 191 7.22 2.34 -0.02
C VAL A 191 5.87 2.98 0.29
N TRP A 192 5.03 2.23 1.00
CA TRP A 192 3.67 2.61 1.34
C TRP A 192 3.48 2.72 2.85
N VAL A 193 2.74 3.73 3.28
CA VAL A 193 2.32 3.91 4.67
C VAL A 193 0.84 3.61 4.79
N TYR A 194 0.50 2.64 5.63
CA TYR A 194 -0.87 2.29 5.97
C TYR A 194 -1.25 2.86 7.32
N GLU A 195 -2.49 3.30 7.47
CA GLU A 195 -3.03 3.86 8.70
C GLU A 195 -4.30 3.14 9.12
N ARG A 196 -4.49 2.97 10.44
CA ARG A 196 -5.71 2.45 11.05
C ARG A 196 -6.02 3.20 12.33
N ALA A 197 -7.27 3.67 12.49
CA ALA A 197 -7.77 4.15 13.76
C ALA A 197 -7.95 2.99 14.73
N LEU A 198 -7.53 3.16 15.99
CA LEU A 198 -7.65 2.17 17.07
C LEU A 198 -8.88 2.51 17.92
N GLY A 199 -9.65 1.49 18.30
CA GLY A 199 -10.84 1.64 19.16
C GLY A 199 -12.16 1.43 18.42
N ASP A 200 -12.36 1.95 17.21
CA ASP A 200 -13.66 1.97 16.53
C ASP A 200 -13.82 0.89 15.44
N GLY A 201 -13.11 -0.22 15.53
CA GLY A 201 -13.13 -1.27 14.50
C GLY A 201 -12.62 -0.79 13.13
N GLY A 202 -11.77 0.23 13.11
CA GLY A 202 -11.20 0.83 11.89
C GLY A 202 -10.51 -0.21 10.99
N SER A 203 -10.62 -0.03 9.68
CA SER A 203 -9.87 -0.80 8.68
C SER A 203 -8.53 -0.15 8.37
N TRP A 204 -7.57 -0.94 7.91
CA TRP A 204 -6.33 -0.43 7.33
C TRP A 204 -6.63 0.28 6.02
N ARG A 205 -6.02 1.46 5.81
CA ARG A 205 -6.13 2.29 4.60
C ARG A 205 -4.76 2.77 4.19
N LEU A 206 -4.58 3.04 2.91
CA LEU A 206 -3.38 3.73 2.44
C LEU A 206 -3.38 5.18 2.92
N LYS A 207 -2.33 5.56 3.64
CA LYS A 207 -2.11 6.94 4.11
C LYS A 207 -1.31 7.75 3.12
N GLU A 208 -0.21 7.18 2.63
CA GLU A 208 0.70 7.86 1.72
C GLU A 208 1.56 6.83 0.96
N ARG A 209 1.86 7.13 -0.32
CA ARG A 209 2.94 6.50 -1.06
C ARG A 209 4.17 7.39 -0.94
N LEU A 210 5.26 6.89 -0.35
CA LEU A 210 6.48 7.67 -0.14
C LEU A 210 7.34 7.77 -1.41
N GLY A 211 7.15 6.87 -2.37
CA GLY A 211 7.91 6.75 -3.60
C GLY A 211 8.49 5.36 -3.78
N THR A 212 9.27 5.17 -4.83
CA THR A 212 10.02 3.93 -5.02
C THR A 212 11.17 3.83 -4.02
N LEU A 213 11.58 2.61 -3.68
CA LEU A 213 12.72 2.39 -2.78
C LEU A 213 14.01 3.02 -3.33
N SER A 214 14.20 2.97 -4.65
CA SER A 214 15.35 3.57 -5.32
C SER A 214 15.37 5.10 -5.23
N GLU A 215 14.23 5.77 -5.41
CA GLU A 215 14.11 7.22 -5.24
C GLU A 215 14.45 7.64 -3.80
N LEU A 216 13.94 6.92 -2.81
CA LEU A 216 14.21 7.20 -1.41
C LEU A 216 15.68 6.97 -1.03
N GLN A 217 16.35 5.99 -1.64
CA GLN A 217 17.77 5.74 -1.44
C GLN A 217 18.64 6.87 -2.01
N GLN A 218 18.28 7.39 -3.18
CA GLN A 218 19.01 8.50 -3.83
C GLN A 218 18.86 9.80 -3.04
N THR A 219 17.68 10.15 -2.58
CA THR A 219 17.43 11.36 -1.78
C THR A 219 18.08 11.32 -0.40
N SER A 220 18.41 10.13 0.10
CA SER A 220 19.05 9.95 1.41
C SER A 220 20.58 10.03 1.35
N GLN A 221 21.21 10.07 0.17
CA GLN A 221 22.64 10.28 0.06
C GLN A 221 22.94 11.77 0.31
N PRO A 222 23.81 12.12 1.29
CA PRO A 222 24.27 13.50 1.43
C PRO A 222 24.96 13.87 0.13
N ASN A 223 24.56 15.02 -0.46
CA ASN A 223 25.22 15.58 -1.63
C ASN A 223 26.72 15.57 -1.37
N GLY A 224 27.42 14.63 -2.01
CA GLY A 224 28.85 14.43 -1.83
C GLY A 224 29.57 15.74 -2.12
N THR A 225 30.25 16.22 -1.12
CA THR A 225 31.38 17.14 -1.14
C THR A 225 31.81 17.54 -2.54
N GLY A 226 31.50 18.79 -2.88
CA GLY A 226 32.16 19.46 -4.02
C GLY A 226 33.63 19.22 -3.90
N SER A 227 34.21 18.60 -4.92
CA SER A 227 35.67 18.52 -5.14
C SER A 227 36.21 19.92 -5.07
N ALA A 228 36.85 20.27 -3.96
CA ALA A 228 37.81 21.36 -3.95
C ALA A 228 38.95 20.91 -4.85
N GLN A 229 38.92 21.34 -6.12
CA GLN A 229 40.10 21.44 -6.95
C GLN A 229 40.82 22.71 -6.54
N GLY A 230 41.87 22.54 -5.72
CA GLY A 230 42.90 23.52 -5.49
C GLY A 230 43.95 23.44 -6.60
#